data_87635f5345ac991253566345e40ba9b5
#
_entry.id   87635f5345ac991253566345e40ba9b5
#
_cell.length_a   1.000
_cell.length_b   1.000
_cell.length_c   1.000
_cell.angle_alpha   90.00
_cell.angle_beta   90.00
_cell.angle_gamma   90.00
#
_symmetry.space_group_name_H-M   'P 1'
#
loop_
_entity.id
_entity.type
_entity.pdbx_description
1 polymer ?
#
loop_
_entity_poly.entity_id
_entity_poly.type
_entity_poly.pdbx_seq_one_letter_code
_entity_poly.pdbx_strand_id
1 'polypeptide(L)'
;QLVPHRRGYRNVFSGCPCRLSADLLSAVLFWNDHFADVTKTDRSVVYELTVSGKLKGYKTTAARMHMLLSFVQDIDGQKKKQRYYPMFVECTMTKEGDCKFIGTSKVELAYVFADKKGLQSDRNVSVSLCYVDQNMQWQEIEVSRNLRGEQFFDLYQQPRVLIRIVKRALFGLCTVLLPVWLCSGWLASKGIGRLSPRAQKASGKKAIFYHANDMVKAWTGYDYSVRDHKTRYFARQYARAVKQITTPEGVLFLSERQVDAGGNLDRVRSLLQEEGKTELKEFLTTKTVDKLTLGELKKSAYLAAGAKVIVLEDFVPQLGALNVRQETEVLQLWHACGAFKLFGLSELGLTDLAQNTRNHRTYTRAIVSGSAMAPFYSEAFGMHINNIRQTGIPRTDVFFDEEYRKETVAALYERYPQWKDKKIVLFAPTFRGSGNKTAFYPMEQFPIDLVMNALPPDTVLLVKQHPFVHSDLSMYRECDFADRLFDLTGKENINDLLFITDLLVTDYSSSIFEAALIDIPMIFYAFDLEEYLRERDLYFDFAEFVPGEIVEDLQTLISRMKEVLISPAKTSVDDSFRQFFLGLLDGSSTRRTTDLIYDMLDGTDQPTYIN
;
A
#
# COMPACT_ATOMS: atom_id res chain seq x y z
N GLN A 1 -28.00 6.85 -1.32
CA GLN A 1 -29.15 5.94 -1.56
C GLN A 1 -28.75 4.58 -1.08
N LEU A 2 -29.41 4.13 0.01
CA LEU A 2 -29.25 2.79 0.59
C LEU A 2 -29.75 1.75 -0.42
N VAL A 3 -28.86 0.85 -0.82
CA VAL A 3 -29.22 -0.32 -1.61
C VAL A 3 -29.95 -1.31 -0.67
N PRO A 4 -31.11 -1.89 -1.02
CA PRO A 4 -31.86 -2.73 -0.13
C PRO A 4 -31.16 -4.07 0.11
N HIS A 5 -30.88 -4.37 1.36
CA HIS A 5 -30.30 -5.61 1.85
C HIS A 5 -31.27 -6.79 1.62
N ARG A 6 -30.83 -7.80 0.90
CA ARG A 6 -31.48 -9.11 0.89
C ARG A 6 -31.00 -9.93 2.08
N ARG A 7 -31.95 -10.26 2.97
CA ARG A 7 -31.96 -11.26 4.04
C ARG A 7 -30.64 -11.40 4.83
N GLY A 8 -30.47 -10.53 5.81
CA GLY A 8 -29.47 -10.69 6.86
C GLY A 8 -29.89 -11.72 7.89
N TYR A 9 -28.97 -12.55 8.34
CA TYR A 9 -29.11 -13.28 9.58
C TYR A 9 -28.98 -12.30 10.74
N ARG A 10 -30.02 -12.27 11.59
CA ARG A 10 -30.09 -11.37 12.74
C ARG A 10 -29.12 -11.83 13.84
N ASN A 11 -28.41 -10.84 14.38
CA ASN A 11 -27.86 -10.75 15.74
C ASN A 11 -27.38 -12.03 16.41
N VAL A 12 -26.12 -12.36 16.29
CA VAL A 12 -25.43 -13.35 17.14
C VAL A 12 -25.06 -12.77 18.52
N PHE A 13 -25.17 -11.44 18.70
CA PHE A 13 -24.78 -10.76 19.94
C PHE A 13 -25.85 -9.86 20.56
N SER A 14 -27.12 -10.16 20.45
CA SER A 14 -28.18 -9.42 21.16
C SER A 14 -28.17 -9.60 22.69
N GLY A 15 -27.13 -10.16 23.28
CA GLY A 15 -27.02 -10.41 24.71
C GLY A 15 -25.67 -10.18 25.37
N CYS A 16 -24.63 -9.80 24.64
CA CYS A 16 -23.37 -9.40 25.26
C CYS A 16 -23.32 -7.89 25.41
N PRO A 17 -23.42 -7.31 26.63
CA PRO A 17 -23.15 -5.92 26.86
C PRO A 17 -21.63 -5.73 26.69
N CYS A 18 -21.20 -5.29 25.51
CA CYS A 18 -19.87 -4.71 25.37
C CYS A 18 -19.88 -3.40 26.20
N ARG A 19 -19.39 -3.48 27.42
CA ARG A 19 -19.08 -2.27 28.19
C ARG A 19 -17.74 -1.75 27.70
N LEU A 20 -17.81 -0.89 26.73
CA LEU A 20 -16.81 0.16 26.57
C LEU A 20 -16.85 1.05 27.81
N SER A 21 -15.78 1.80 28.13
CA SER A 21 -15.81 2.80 29.18
C SER A 21 -17.13 3.57 29.15
N ALA A 22 -17.56 4.22 30.20
CA ALA A 22 -18.90 4.81 30.39
C ALA A 22 -19.44 5.67 29.22
N ASP A 23 -18.70 5.84 28.17
CA ASP A 23 -18.93 6.73 27.02
C ASP A 23 -19.23 5.99 25.68
N LEU A 24 -19.08 4.67 25.60
CA LEU A 24 -19.36 3.86 24.40
C LEU A 24 -20.58 2.97 24.61
N LEU A 25 -21.56 3.03 23.70
CA LEU A 25 -22.92 2.55 23.97
C LEU A 25 -23.30 1.22 23.34
N SER A 26 -22.66 0.76 22.25
CA SER A 26 -23.02 -0.55 21.65
C SER A 26 -21.98 -1.05 20.63
N ALA A 27 -21.79 -2.36 20.54
CA ALA A 27 -21.14 -3.01 19.42
C ALA A 27 -22.14 -3.99 18.78
N VAL A 28 -22.31 -3.92 17.47
CA VAL A 28 -23.19 -4.77 16.71
C VAL A 28 -22.41 -5.43 15.59
N LEU A 29 -22.44 -6.76 15.56
CA LEU A 29 -21.83 -7.58 14.53
C LEU A 29 -22.83 -7.84 13.39
N PHE A 30 -22.45 -7.45 12.18
CA PHE A 30 -23.16 -7.82 10.96
C PHE A 30 -22.31 -8.78 10.14
N TRP A 31 -22.95 -9.82 9.64
CA TRP A 31 -22.33 -10.75 8.70
C TRP A 31 -22.64 -10.32 7.27
N ASN A 32 -21.61 -10.19 6.45
CA ASN A 32 -21.76 -9.83 5.04
C ASN A 32 -21.44 -11.05 4.16
N ASP A 33 -22.45 -11.53 3.43
CA ASP A 33 -22.39 -12.69 2.52
C ASP A 33 -21.65 -12.40 1.20
N HIS A 34 -20.72 -11.45 1.14
CA HIS A 34 -19.94 -11.24 -0.05
C HIS A 34 -18.91 -12.35 -0.30
N PHE A 35 -19.45 -13.52 -0.64
CA PHE A 35 -18.71 -14.71 -1.06
C PHE A 35 -18.17 -14.62 -2.50
N ALA A 36 -18.32 -13.50 -3.19
CA ALA A 36 -18.25 -13.54 -4.64
C ALA A 36 -16.85 -13.76 -5.20
N ASP A 37 -15.75 -13.42 -4.52
CA ASP A 37 -14.43 -13.46 -5.18
C ASP A 37 -13.23 -13.83 -4.31
N VAL A 38 -13.43 -14.42 -3.16
CA VAL A 38 -12.29 -14.98 -2.43
C VAL A 38 -11.78 -16.20 -3.18
N THR A 39 -10.60 -16.14 -3.72
CA THR A 39 -9.87 -17.30 -4.23
C THR A 39 -9.88 -18.38 -3.17
N LYS A 40 -10.63 -19.44 -3.41
CA LYS A 40 -11.12 -20.48 -2.48
C LYS A 40 -10.03 -21.33 -1.82
N THR A 41 -8.83 -20.89 -1.70
CA THR A 41 -7.73 -21.63 -1.05
C THR A 41 -7.61 -21.37 0.44
N ASP A 42 -7.98 -20.16 0.91
CA ASP A 42 -8.10 -19.83 2.31
C ASP A 42 -9.51 -19.27 2.53
N ARG A 43 -10.36 -20.04 3.20
CA ARG A 43 -11.74 -19.68 3.52
C ARG A 43 -11.73 -18.74 4.72
N SER A 44 -11.38 -17.52 4.50
CA SER A 44 -11.57 -16.47 5.47
C SER A 44 -13.00 -15.95 5.38
N VAL A 45 -13.71 -16.04 6.47
CA VAL A 45 -15.00 -15.39 6.62
C VAL A 45 -14.72 -13.98 7.09
N VAL A 46 -15.10 -13.01 6.28
CA VAL A 46 -15.00 -11.59 6.64
C VAL A 46 -16.30 -11.19 7.32
N TYR A 47 -16.17 -10.64 8.52
CA TYR A 47 -17.28 -10.08 9.28
C TYR A 47 -17.24 -8.58 9.21
N GLU A 48 -18.41 -7.99 9.11
CA GLU A 48 -18.57 -6.54 9.27
C GLU A 48 -18.95 -6.26 10.72
N LEU A 49 -18.09 -5.54 11.41
CA LEU A 49 -18.26 -5.13 12.80
C LEU A 49 -18.61 -3.66 12.86
N THR A 50 -19.76 -3.34 13.46
CA THR A 50 -20.15 -1.95 13.72
C THR A 50 -19.97 -1.64 15.21
N VAL A 51 -19.25 -0.56 15.49
CA VAL A 51 -19.06 -0.02 16.83
C VAL A 51 -19.62 1.40 16.85
N SER A 52 -20.47 1.71 17.80
CA SER A 52 -20.99 3.06 17.99
C SER A 52 -20.72 3.56 19.40
N GLY A 53 -20.53 4.85 19.54
CA GLY A 53 -20.24 5.43 20.84
C GLY A 53 -20.21 6.95 20.85
N LYS A 54 -19.77 7.49 21.99
CA LYS A 54 -19.63 8.91 22.23
C LYS A 54 -18.26 9.18 22.85
N LEU A 55 -17.47 10.06 22.22
CA LEU A 55 -16.21 10.56 22.75
C LEU A 55 -16.42 11.96 23.30
N LYS A 56 -16.25 12.12 24.61
CA LYS A 56 -16.45 13.40 25.29
C LYS A 56 -15.28 14.33 25.04
N GLY A 57 -15.60 15.59 24.72
CA GLY A 57 -14.61 16.65 24.52
C GLY A 57 -13.70 16.42 23.32
N TYR A 58 -14.04 15.47 22.45
CA TYR A 58 -13.26 15.18 21.26
C TYR A 58 -13.53 16.21 20.17
N LYS A 59 -12.52 17.01 19.87
CA LYS A 59 -12.53 17.93 18.73
C LYS A 59 -11.68 17.33 17.63
N THR A 60 -12.29 17.00 16.50
CA THR A 60 -11.54 16.59 15.32
C THR A 60 -11.47 17.74 14.32
N THR A 61 -10.28 18.01 13.83
CA THR A 61 -10.03 18.88 12.67
C THR A 61 -9.77 18.06 11.42
N ALA A 62 -9.62 16.73 11.57
CA ALA A 62 -9.38 15.84 10.46
C ALA A 62 -10.69 15.49 9.74
N ALA A 63 -10.68 15.48 8.42
CA ALA A 63 -11.81 15.04 7.59
C ALA A 63 -12.19 13.57 7.86
N ARG A 64 -11.28 12.81 8.44
CA ARG A 64 -11.46 11.40 8.79
C ARG A 64 -10.89 11.10 10.17
N MET A 65 -11.69 10.42 10.99
CA MET A 65 -11.20 9.87 12.26
C MET A 65 -10.40 8.57 12.00
N HIS A 66 -9.18 8.51 12.53
CA HIS A 66 -8.39 7.28 12.53
C HIS A 66 -8.81 6.41 13.70
N MET A 67 -9.66 5.43 13.41
CA MET A 67 -10.07 4.41 14.36
C MET A 67 -9.75 3.02 13.85
N LEU A 68 -9.29 2.17 14.75
CA LEU A 68 -8.96 0.77 14.47
C LEU A 68 -9.60 -0.13 15.53
N LEU A 69 -10.04 -1.30 15.11
CA LEU A 69 -10.32 -2.39 16.04
C LEU A 69 -9.05 -3.22 16.23
N SER A 70 -8.61 -3.34 17.46
CA SER A 70 -7.51 -4.20 17.87
C SER A 70 -8.04 -5.50 18.46
N PHE A 71 -7.51 -6.62 17.97
CA PHE A 71 -7.81 -7.97 18.47
C PHE A 71 -6.53 -8.56 19.05
N VAL A 72 -6.51 -8.80 20.33
CA VAL A 72 -5.34 -9.32 21.06
C VAL A 72 -5.60 -10.75 21.49
N GLN A 73 -4.79 -11.67 21.00
CA GLN A 73 -4.78 -13.08 21.41
C GLN A 73 -3.56 -13.34 22.29
N ASP A 74 -3.76 -13.87 23.49
CA ASP A 74 -2.68 -14.37 24.34
C ASP A 74 -2.20 -15.74 23.84
N ILE A 75 -0.90 -15.86 23.62
CA ILE A 75 -0.25 -17.09 23.19
C ILE A 75 0.76 -17.48 24.29
N ASP A 76 0.41 -18.51 25.05
CA ASP A 76 1.26 -19.12 26.09
C ASP A 76 1.74 -18.15 27.19
N GLY A 77 0.94 -17.11 27.51
CA GLY A 77 1.17 -16.18 28.62
C GLY A 77 2.36 -15.23 28.47
N GLN A 78 3.17 -15.40 27.43
CA GLN A 78 4.38 -14.57 27.23
C GLN A 78 4.40 -13.78 25.93
N LYS A 79 3.61 -14.17 24.92
CA LYS A 79 3.55 -13.50 23.63
C LYS A 79 2.11 -13.22 23.25
N LYS A 80 1.85 -11.98 22.84
CA LYS A 80 0.52 -11.56 22.38
C LYS A 80 0.56 -11.42 20.88
N LYS A 81 -0.39 -12.06 20.20
CA LYS A 81 -0.69 -11.82 18.80
C LYS A 81 -1.76 -10.75 18.73
N GLN A 82 -1.49 -9.68 18.00
CA GLN A 82 -2.43 -8.58 17.82
C GLN A 82 -2.71 -8.36 16.35
N ARG A 83 -3.98 -8.03 16.04
CA ARG A 83 -4.44 -7.68 14.71
C ARG A 83 -5.23 -6.39 14.78
N TYR A 84 -4.96 -5.49 13.87
CA TYR A 84 -5.65 -4.22 13.72
C TYR A 84 -6.45 -4.21 12.43
N TYR A 85 -7.65 -3.68 12.52
CA TYR A 85 -8.53 -3.51 11.37
C TYR A 85 -9.05 -2.08 11.35
N PRO A 86 -8.81 -1.32 10.27
CA PRO A 86 -9.32 0.03 10.13
C PRO A 86 -10.84 0.07 10.18
N MET A 87 -11.38 1.19 10.67
CA MET A 87 -12.81 1.45 10.72
C MET A 87 -13.15 2.60 9.79
N PHE A 88 -14.20 2.43 9.00
CA PHE A 88 -14.87 3.56 8.37
C PHE A 88 -15.78 4.20 9.42
N VAL A 89 -15.56 5.48 9.71
CA VAL A 89 -16.22 6.16 10.83
C VAL A 89 -17.02 7.36 10.36
N GLU A 90 -18.29 7.38 10.71
CA GLU A 90 -19.16 8.53 10.58
C GLU A 90 -19.26 9.25 11.93
N CYS A 91 -18.97 10.55 11.94
CA CYS A 91 -18.97 11.39 13.13
C CYS A 91 -20.06 12.46 13.07
N THR A 92 -20.68 12.70 14.22
CA THR A 92 -21.59 13.83 14.41
C THR A 92 -21.23 14.56 15.70
N MET A 93 -20.85 15.83 15.59
CA MET A 93 -20.59 16.67 16.75
C MET A 93 -21.89 17.06 17.45
N THR A 94 -21.93 16.90 18.76
CA THR A 94 -23.07 17.36 19.58
C THR A 94 -22.92 18.84 19.92
N LYS A 95 -24.03 19.48 20.32
CA LYS A 95 -24.01 20.88 20.79
C LYS A 95 -23.12 21.08 22.01
N GLU A 96 -22.85 20.02 22.77
CA GLU A 96 -22.01 20.00 23.96
C GLU A 96 -20.51 19.81 23.64
N GLY A 97 -20.14 19.70 22.38
CA GLY A 97 -18.75 19.51 21.94
C GLY A 97 -18.24 18.07 22.02
N ASP A 98 -19.15 17.09 22.16
CA ASP A 98 -18.81 15.67 22.11
C ASP A 98 -18.97 15.12 20.70
N CYS A 99 -18.19 14.12 20.35
CA CYS A 99 -18.31 13.40 19.08
C CYS A 99 -19.11 12.10 19.28
N LYS A 100 -20.28 12.01 18.66
CA LYS A 100 -20.95 10.72 18.46
C LYS A 100 -20.43 10.08 17.19
N PHE A 101 -20.06 8.81 17.26
CA PHE A 101 -19.56 8.10 16.10
C PHE A 101 -20.27 6.77 15.88
N ILE A 102 -20.31 6.34 14.63
CA ILE A 102 -20.63 4.98 14.20
C ILE A 102 -19.49 4.56 13.30
N GLY A 103 -18.78 3.50 13.68
CA GLY A 103 -17.66 2.98 12.93
C GLY A 103 -17.92 1.56 12.46
N THR A 104 -17.61 1.27 11.21
CA THR A 104 -17.75 -0.06 10.62
C THR A 104 -16.38 -0.58 10.17
N SER A 105 -16.05 -1.81 10.56
CA SER A 105 -14.81 -2.46 10.17
C SER A 105 -15.08 -3.83 9.57
N LYS A 106 -14.35 -4.19 8.53
CA LYS A 106 -14.33 -5.54 7.95
C LYS A 106 -13.20 -6.33 8.58
N VAL A 107 -13.54 -7.42 9.27
CA VAL A 107 -12.61 -8.21 10.07
C VAL A 107 -12.57 -9.66 9.60
N GLU A 108 -11.38 -10.17 9.34
CA GLU A 108 -11.15 -11.55 8.96
C GLU A 108 -10.87 -12.40 10.20
N LEU A 109 -11.93 -12.88 10.85
CA LEU A 109 -11.84 -13.57 12.14
C LEU A 109 -10.96 -14.83 12.11
N ALA A 110 -10.82 -15.47 10.95
CA ALA A 110 -9.90 -16.59 10.80
C ALA A 110 -8.45 -16.23 11.17
N TYR A 111 -8.02 -15.00 10.87
CA TYR A 111 -6.69 -14.53 11.26
C TYR A 111 -6.61 -14.12 12.73
N VAL A 112 -7.71 -13.66 13.28
CA VAL A 112 -7.78 -13.29 14.70
C VAL A 112 -7.61 -14.53 15.59
N PHE A 113 -8.25 -15.65 15.24
CA PHE A 113 -8.24 -16.88 16.03
C PHE A 113 -7.24 -17.95 15.55
N ALA A 114 -6.51 -17.72 14.47
CA ALA A 114 -5.55 -18.70 13.96
C ALA A 114 -4.21 -18.64 14.72
N ASP A 115 -3.61 -19.80 14.93
CA ASP A 115 -2.20 -19.95 15.34
C ASP A 115 -1.44 -20.83 14.34
N LYS A 116 -0.21 -21.26 14.73
CA LYS A 116 0.61 -22.19 13.92
C LYS A 116 -0.05 -23.55 13.67
N LYS A 117 -1.01 -23.96 14.50
CA LYS A 117 -1.74 -25.24 14.39
C LYS A 117 -3.03 -25.10 13.59
N GLY A 118 -3.43 -23.87 13.27
CA GLY A 118 -4.67 -23.53 12.58
C GLY A 118 -5.64 -22.74 13.45
N LEU A 119 -6.92 -22.75 13.09
CA LEU A 119 -7.97 -22.07 13.85
C LEU A 119 -8.16 -22.73 15.22
N GLN A 120 -8.12 -21.93 16.28
CA GLN A 120 -8.30 -22.35 17.68
C GLN A 120 -9.65 -21.83 18.19
N SER A 121 -10.60 -22.72 18.41
CA SER A 121 -11.95 -22.37 18.87
C SER A 121 -12.03 -22.00 20.35
N ASP A 122 -11.09 -22.51 21.13
CA ASP A 122 -11.04 -22.40 22.60
C ASP A 122 -10.36 -21.14 23.11
N ARG A 123 -9.76 -20.34 22.21
CA ARG A 123 -9.03 -19.14 22.61
C ARG A 123 -9.91 -17.93 22.81
N ASN A 124 -9.56 -17.18 23.85
CA ASN A 124 -10.15 -15.88 24.13
C ASN A 124 -9.34 -14.78 23.42
N VAL A 125 -10.08 -13.83 22.89
CA VAL A 125 -9.52 -12.63 22.25
C VAL A 125 -10.12 -11.41 22.93
N SER A 126 -9.27 -10.49 23.37
CA SER A 126 -9.72 -9.17 23.78
C SER A 126 -9.81 -8.25 22.58
N VAL A 127 -10.81 -7.39 22.58
CA VAL A 127 -11.05 -6.40 21.52
C VAL A 127 -10.99 -5.01 22.13
N SER A 128 -10.18 -4.15 21.53
CA SER A 128 -10.08 -2.74 21.90
C SER A 128 -10.40 -1.86 20.70
N LEU A 129 -10.94 -0.67 20.97
CA LEU A 129 -11.02 0.43 20.04
C LEU A 129 -9.77 1.29 20.21
N CYS A 130 -9.03 1.47 19.15
CA CYS A 130 -7.86 2.34 19.11
C CYS A 130 -8.19 3.58 18.28
N TYR A 131 -7.81 4.75 18.75
CA TYR A 131 -8.00 6.00 18.02
C TYR A 131 -6.92 7.02 18.38
N VAL A 132 -6.78 8.04 17.54
CA VAL A 132 -5.87 9.15 17.78
C VAL A 132 -6.69 10.32 18.33
N ASP A 133 -6.29 10.84 19.48
CA ASP A 133 -6.97 11.98 20.10
C ASP A 133 -6.56 13.33 19.47
N GLN A 134 -7.17 14.41 19.94
CA GLN A 134 -6.90 15.77 19.45
C GLN A 134 -5.44 16.25 19.65
N ASN A 135 -4.68 15.59 20.52
CA ASN A 135 -3.27 15.87 20.78
C ASN A 135 -2.34 14.95 19.98
N MET A 136 -2.87 14.26 18.99
CA MET A 136 -2.18 13.22 18.20
C MET A 136 -1.63 12.08 19.06
N GLN A 137 -2.23 11.82 20.22
CA GLN A 137 -1.86 10.70 21.08
C GLN A 137 -2.75 9.49 20.81
N TRP A 138 -2.12 8.32 20.76
CA TRP A 138 -2.81 7.06 20.61
C TRP A 138 -3.53 6.68 21.90
N GLN A 139 -4.82 6.41 21.79
CA GLN A 139 -5.69 5.96 22.85
C GLN A 139 -6.21 4.56 22.53
N GLU A 140 -6.30 3.73 23.54
CA GLU A 140 -6.87 2.39 23.44
C GLU A 140 -7.93 2.18 24.51
N ILE A 141 -9.15 1.82 24.08
CA ILE A 141 -10.28 1.57 24.96
C ILE A 141 -10.72 0.12 24.78
N GLU A 142 -10.69 -0.65 25.84
CA GLU A 142 -11.12 -2.04 25.81
C GLU A 142 -12.63 -2.15 25.58
N VAL A 143 -13.02 -2.86 24.52
CA VAL A 143 -14.42 -3.11 24.12
C VAL A 143 -14.94 -4.41 24.72
N SER A 144 -14.12 -5.47 24.72
CA SER A 144 -14.48 -6.79 25.23
C SER A 144 -13.25 -7.62 25.60
N ARG A 145 -13.32 -8.33 26.73
CA ARG A 145 -12.22 -9.19 27.21
C ARG A 145 -12.28 -10.64 26.71
N ASN A 146 -13.46 -11.11 26.26
CA ASN A 146 -13.71 -12.54 26.12
C ASN A 146 -14.48 -12.89 24.85
N LEU A 147 -13.97 -12.49 23.68
CA LEU A 147 -14.45 -13.06 22.42
C LEU A 147 -13.91 -14.49 22.28
N ARG A 148 -14.79 -15.47 22.34
CA ARG A 148 -14.41 -16.89 22.15
C ARG A 148 -14.56 -17.30 20.70
N GLY A 149 -13.55 -17.99 20.19
CA GLY A 149 -13.58 -18.56 18.85
C GLY A 149 -14.80 -19.45 18.59
N GLU A 150 -15.26 -20.20 19.59
CA GLU A 150 -16.45 -21.07 19.52
C GLU A 150 -17.69 -20.34 19.03
N GLN A 151 -17.90 -19.07 19.40
CA GLN A 151 -19.04 -18.26 18.99
C GLN A 151 -19.11 -18.01 17.48
N PHE A 152 -17.99 -18.14 16.78
CA PHE A 152 -17.85 -17.90 15.34
C PHE A 152 -17.70 -19.18 14.54
N PHE A 153 -17.36 -20.30 15.18
CA PHE A 153 -17.09 -21.56 14.49
C PHE A 153 -18.34 -22.25 13.96
N ASP A 154 -19.51 -22.06 14.59
CA ASP A 154 -20.78 -22.56 14.08
C ASP A 154 -21.19 -21.88 12.76
N LEU A 155 -20.75 -20.62 12.59
CA LEU A 155 -20.92 -19.86 11.35
C LEU A 155 -19.84 -20.25 10.31
N TYR A 156 -18.70 -20.75 10.77
CA TYR A 156 -17.62 -21.24 9.94
C TYR A 156 -17.88 -22.70 9.54
N GLN A 157 -18.91 -22.92 8.72
CA GLN A 157 -19.15 -24.25 8.14
C GLN A 157 -17.92 -24.66 7.31
N GLN A 158 -16.95 -25.31 7.97
CA GLN A 158 -15.94 -26.03 7.22
C GLN A 158 -16.68 -27.04 6.35
N PRO A 159 -16.56 -27.02 5.01
CA PRO A 159 -17.10 -28.13 4.24
C PRO A 159 -16.43 -29.36 4.82
N ARG A 160 -17.27 -30.34 5.11
CA ARG A 160 -16.90 -31.62 5.68
C ARG A 160 -15.58 -32.05 5.02
N VAL A 161 -14.61 -32.52 5.78
CA VAL A 161 -13.30 -32.98 5.28
C VAL A 161 -13.45 -33.84 4.03
N LEU A 162 -14.49 -34.67 4.01
CA LEU A 162 -14.87 -35.51 2.89
C LEU A 162 -15.11 -34.70 1.59
N ILE A 163 -15.85 -33.58 1.67
CA ILE A 163 -16.11 -32.74 0.48
C ILE A 163 -14.80 -32.12 -0.04
N ARG A 164 -13.87 -31.76 0.84
CA ARG A 164 -12.54 -31.26 0.43
C ARG A 164 -11.72 -32.35 -0.25
N ILE A 165 -11.73 -33.57 0.30
CA ILE A 165 -11.04 -34.73 -0.30
C ILE A 165 -11.63 -35.02 -1.67
N VAL A 166 -12.96 -35.10 -1.78
CA VAL A 166 -13.65 -35.34 -3.05
C VAL A 166 -13.37 -34.26 -4.07
N LYS A 167 -13.42 -32.98 -3.69
CA LYS A 167 -13.10 -31.87 -4.58
C LYS A 167 -11.63 -31.88 -5.04
N ARG A 168 -10.69 -32.26 -4.15
CA ARG A 168 -9.28 -32.42 -4.51
C ARG A 168 -9.05 -33.61 -5.47
N ALA A 169 -9.69 -34.72 -5.21
CA ALA A 169 -9.66 -35.89 -6.10
C ALA A 169 -10.24 -35.54 -7.48
N LEU A 170 -11.38 -34.84 -7.50
CA LEU A 170 -11.98 -34.37 -8.74
C LEU A 170 -11.08 -33.37 -9.48
N PHE A 171 -10.40 -32.46 -8.78
CA PHE A 171 -9.41 -31.55 -9.38
C PHE A 171 -8.24 -32.33 -9.97
N GLY A 172 -7.76 -33.36 -9.27
CA GLY A 172 -6.73 -34.27 -9.81
C GLY A 172 -7.18 -34.96 -11.10
N LEU A 173 -8.42 -35.48 -11.12
CA LEU A 173 -9.01 -36.07 -12.34
C LEU A 173 -9.14 -35.03 -13.46
N CYS A 174 -9.63 -33.84 -13.18
CA CYS A 174 -9.71 -32.75 -14.15
C CYS A 174 -8.33 -32.37 -14.68
N THR A 175 -7.27 -32.50 -13.89
CA THR A 175 -5.88 -32.26 -14.32
C THR A 175 -5.42 -33.31 -15.32
N VAL A 176 -5.76 -34.58 -15.11
CA VAL A 176 -5.49 -35.66 -16.08
C VAL A 176 -6.29 -35.44 -17.38
N LEU A 177 -7.52 -34.96 -17.25
CA LEU A 177 -8.40 -34.63 -18.37
C LEU A 177 -8.19 -33.21 -18.93
N LEU A 178 -7.11 -32.53 -18.56
CA LEU A 178 -6.83 -31.17 -19.04
C LEU A 178 -6.87 -31.04 -20.57
N PRO A 179 -6.38 -32.00 -21.39
CA PRO A 179 -6.53 -31.93 -22.84
C PRO A 179 -7.98 -31.81 -23.30
N VAL A 180 -8.93 -32.50 -22.64
CA VAL A 180 -10.37 -32.43 -22.96
C VAL A 180 -10.92 -31.03 -22.68
N TRP A 181 -10.55 -30.45 -21.54
CA TRP A 181 -10.95 -29.08 -21.19
C TRP A 181 -10.36 -28.02 -22.13
N LEU A 182 -9.11 -28.23 -22.59
CA LEU A 182 -8.49 -27.37 -23.59
C LEU A 182 -9.18 -27.52 -24.97
N CYS A 183 -9.60 -28.73 -25.35
CA CYS A 183 -10.41 -28.94 -26.54
C CYS A 183 -11.74 -28.20 -26.47
N SER A 184 -12.43 -28.22 -25.33
CA SER A 184 -13.67 -27.46 -25.16
C SER A 184 -13.47 -25.96 -25.36
N GLY A 185 -12.39 -25.41 -24.80
CA GLY A 185 -11.99 -24.01 -24.99
C GLY A 185 -11.62 -23.69 -26.44
N TRP A 186 -10.98 -24.62 -27.14
CA TRP A 186 -10.65 -24.47 -28.56
C TRP A 186 -11.92 -24.47 -29.43
N LEU A 187 -12.86 -25.39 -29.19
CA LEU A 187 -14.15 -25.45 -29.88
C LEU A 187 -14.94 -24.15 -29.63
N ALA A 188 -15.02 -23.70 -28.39
CA ALA A 188 -15.69 -22.46 -28.05
C ALA A 188 -15.03 -21.24 -28.72
N SER A 189 -13.70 -21.23 -28.87
CA SER A 189 -12.97 -20.18 -29.59
C SER A 189 -13.25 -20.16 -31.12
N LYS A 190 -13.74 -21.28 -31.66
CA LYS A 190 -14.18 -21.43 -33.06
C LYS A 190 -15.69 -21.22 -33.27
N GLY A 191 -16.39 -20.74 -32.24
CA GLY A 191 -17.83 -20.48 -32.31
C GLY A 191 -18.70 -21.70 -31.99
N ILE A 192 -18.11 -22.84 -31.63
CA ILE A 192 -18.82 -24.04 -31.19
C ILE A 192 -18.97 -24.00 -29.68
N GLY A 193 -19.97 -23.26 -29.20
CA GLY A 193 -20.19 -23.01 -27.79
C GLY A 193 -19.84 -21.57 -27.36
N ARG A 194 -20.05 -21.26 -26.08
CA ARG A 194 -19.82 -19.92 -25.52
C ARG A 194 -18.57 -19.92 -24.63
N LEU A 195 -17.64 -19.01 -24.90
CA LEU A 195 -16.49 -18.78 -24.02
C LEU A 195 -16.93 -18.25 -22.65
N SER A 196 -16.21 -18.61 -21.59
CA SER A 196 -16.40 -18.01 -20.26
C SER A 196 -16.15 -16.49 -20.31
N PRO A 197 -16.77 -15.70 -19.40
CA PRO A 197 -16.63 -14.23 -19.42
C PRO A 197 -15.17 -13.75 -19.40
N ARG A 198 -14.29 -14.42 -18.65
CA ARG A 198 -12.86 -14.13 -18.61
C ARG A 198 -12.16 -14.47 -19.92
N ALA A 199 -12.53 -15.59 -20.55
CA ALA A 199 -11.98 -16.02 -21.81
C ALA A 199 -12.39 -15.12 -22.99
N GLN A 200 -13.59 -14.51 -22.94
CA GLN A 200 -14.07 -13.55 -23.95
C GLN A 200 -13.21 -12.29 -24.03
N LYS A 201 -12.57 -11.91 -22.91
CA LYS A 201 -11.66 -10.74 -22.83
C LYS A 201 -10.21 -11.08 -23.25
N ALA A 202 -9.95 -12.30 -23.68
CA ALA A 202 -8.63 -12.76 -24.07
C ALA A 202 -8.64 -13.27 -25.50
N SER A 203 -7.46 -13.43 -26.14
CA SER A 203 -7.32 -13.92 -27.52
C SER A 203 -6.39 -15.14 -27.58
N GLY A 204 -6.57 -15.94 -28.65
CA GLY A 204 -5.72 -17.07 -28.98
C GLY A 204 -5.62 -18.13 -27.86
N LYS A 205 -4.41 -18.63 -27.62
CA LYS A 205 -4.16 -19.70 -26.61
C LYS A 205 -4.58 -19.29 -25.19
N LYS A 206 -4.54 -18.00 -24.84
CA LYS A 206 -4.97 -17.50 -23.53
C LYS A 206 -6.49 -17.67 -23.33
N ALA A 207 -7.30 -17.39 -24.34
CA ALA A 207 -8.74 -17.58 -24.28
C ALA A 207 -9.11 -19.05 -24.05
N ILE A 208 -8.46 -19.97 -24.76
CA ILE A 208 -8.63 -21.41 -24.62
C ILE A 208 -8.30 -21.86 -23.20
N PHE A 209 -7.15 -21.45 -22.68
CA PHE A 209 -6.72 -21.81 -21.34
C PHE A 209 -7.66 -21.22 -20.27
N TYR A 210 -8.06 -19.96 -20.38
CA TYR A 210 -8.97 -19.35 -19.43
C TYR A 210 -10.34 -20.04 -19.40
N HIS A 211 -10.88 -20.39 -20.56
CA HIS A 211 -12.12 -21.15 -20.62
C HIS A 211 -12.00 -22.51 -19.91
N ALA A 212 -10.97 -23.30 -20.23
CA ALA A 212 -10.71 -24.58 -19.59
C ALA A 212 -10.55 -24.45 -18.07
N ASN A 213 -9.78 -23.44 -17.63
CA ASN A 213 -9.56 -23.16 -16.22
C ASN A 213 -10.84 -22.77 -15.48
N ASP A 214 -11.68 -21.93 -16.07
CA ASP A 214 -12.95 -21.48 -15.49
C ASP A 214 -13.94 -22.65 -15.37
N MET A 215 -13.96 -23.54 -16.35
CA MET A 215 -14.77 -24.77 -16.30
C MET A 215 -14.33 -25.71 -15.16
N VAL A 216 -13.02 -25.95 -15.04
CA VAL A 216 -12.45 -26.76 -13.95
C VAL A 216 -12.75 -26.11 -12.59
N LYS A 217 -12.61 -24.78 -12.49
CA LYS A 217 -12.92 -24.03 -11.29
C LYS A 217 -14.40 -24.14 -10.89
N ALA A 218 -15.32 -24.06 -11.86
CA ALA A 218 -16.74 -24.22 -11.61
C ALA A 218 -17.08 -25.60 -11.03
N TRP A 219 -16.43 -26.66 -11.51
CA TRP A 219 -16.68 -28.04 -11.07
C TRP A 219 -16.01 -28.38 -9.74
N THR A 220 -14.76 -27.98 -9.55
CA THR A 220 -13.94 -28.44 -8.43
C THR A 220 -13.80 -27.40 -7.31
N GLY A 221 -14.02 -26.12 -7.65
CA GLY A 221 -13.69 -24.99 -6.80
C GLY A 221 -12.19 -24.64 -6.78
N TYR A 222 -11.37 -25.32 -7.57
CA TYR A 222 -9.93 -25.05 -7.72
C TYR A 222 -9.63 -24.56 -9.13
N ASP A 223 -8.61 -23.75 -9.29
CA ASP A 223 -8.13 -23.27 -10.58
C ASP A 223 -6.64 -23.57 -10.79
N TYR A 224 -6.19 -23.42 -12.04
CA TYR A 224 -4.78 -23.58 -12.43
C TYR A 224 -4.05 -22.24 -12.37
N SER A 225 -4.18 -21.51 -11.25
CA SER A 225 -3.43 -20.28 -11.04
C SER A 225 -1.93 -20.57 -10.92
N VAL A 226 -1.16 -20.12 -11.91
CA VAL A 226 0.31 -20.24 -11.89
C VAL A 226 0.87 -19.49 -10.67
N ARG A 227 0.30 -18.33 -10.36
CA ARG A 227 0.68 -17.52 -9.20
C ARG A 227 0.48 -18.30 -7.90
N ASP A 228 -0.68 -18.92 -7.69
CA ASP A 228 -0.99 -19.66 -6.47
C ASP A 228 -0.14 -20.92 -6.32
N HIS A 229 0.14 -21.61 -7.44
CA HIS A 229 1.02 -22.77 -7.43
C HIS A 229 2.46 -22.40 -7.07
N LYS A 230 2.97 -21.31 -7.60
CA LYS A 230 4.32 -20.80 -7.31
C LYS A 230 4.41 -20.24 -5.89
N THR A 231 3.40 -19.54 -5.41
CA THR A 231 3.33 -19.08 -4.01
C THR A 231 3.32 -20.26 -3.04
N ARG A 232 2.55 -21.31 -3.31
CA ARG A 232 2.56 -22.55 -2.51
C ARG A 232 3.90 -23.30 -2.60
N TYR A 233 4.54 -23.30 -3.75
CA TYR A 233 5.87 -23.85 -3.90
C TYR A 233 6.89 -23.08 -3.06
N PHE A 234 6.88 -21.77 -3.13
CA PHE A 234 7.71 -20.89 -2.31
C PHE A 234 7.52 -21.17 -0.80
N ALA A 235 6.29 -21.21 -0.33
CA ALA A 235 5.98 -21.50 1.07
C ALA A 235 6.49 -22.88 1.53
N ARG A 236 6.42 -23.90 0.65
CA ARG A 236 6.99 -25.23 0.96
C ARG A 236 8.51 -25.22 1.02
N GLN A 237 9.18 -24.46 0.13
CA GLN A 237 10.64 -24.33 0.16
C GLN A 237 11.09 -23.58 1.40
N TYR A 238 10.37 -22.49 1.78
CA TYR A 238 10.61 -21.77 3.03
C TYR A 238 10.49 -22.69 4.26
N ALA A 239 9.40 -23.45 4.36
CA ALA A 239 9.20 -24.39 5.47
C ALA A 239 10.27 -25.50 5.55
N ARG A 240 10.84 -25.91 4.40
CA ARG A 240 11.99 -26.84 4.36
C ARG A 240 13.27 -26.16 4.84
N ALA A 241 13.51 -24.93 4.37
CA ALA A 241 14.69 -24.16 4.73
C ALA A 241 14.72 -23.84 6.24
N VAL A 242 13.58 -23.47 6.83
CA VAL A 242 13.46 -23.24 8.29
C VAL A 242 13.84 -24.47 9.12
N LYS A 243 13.59 -25.69 8.61
CA LYS A 243 14.00 -26.92 9.28
C LYS A 243 15.51 -27.20 9.19
N GLN A 244 16.18 -26.66 8.18
CA GLN A 244 17.61 -26.85 7.94
C GLN A 244 18.46 -25.75 8.56
N ILE A 245 17.93 -24.52 8.56
CA ILE A 245 18.61 -23.34 9.10
C ILE A 245 18.07 -23.12 10.53
N THR A 246 18.85 -23.52 11.52
CA THR A 246 18.44 -23.41 12.93
C THR A 246 18.43 -21.98 13.42
N THR A 247 19.43 -21.19 13.05
CA THR A 247 19.61 -19.79 13.47
C THR A 247 19.58 -18.88 12.25
N PRO A 248 18.64 -17.92 12.15
CA PRO A 248 18.67 -16.91 11.12
C PRO A 248 19.69 -15.83 11.46
N GLU A 249 20.43 -15.36 10.46
CA GLU A 249 21.49 -14.36 10.63
C GLU A 249 21.48 -13.34 9.50
N GLY A 250 21.99 -12.14 9.79
CA GLY A 250 22.16 -11.08 8.81
C GLY A 250 20.86 -10.46 8.30
N VAL A 251 21.01 -9.64 7.29
CA VAL A 251 19.96 -8.84 6.68
C VAL A 251 19.69 -9.28 5.25
N LEU A 252 18.42 -9.48 4.89
CA LEU A 252 17.99 -9.72 3.52
C LEU A 252 17.25 -8.50 2.97
N PHE A 253 17.77 -7.90 1.92
CA PHE A 253 17.04 -6.94 1.10
C PHE A 253 16.21 -7.69 0.06
N LEU A 254 14.89 -7.48 0.11
CA LEU A 254 13.94 -8.21 -0.74
C LEU A 254 13.00 -7.24 -1.46
N SER A 255 12.99 -7.28 -2.80
CA SER A 255 12.11 -6.45 -3.63
C SER A 255 11.66 -7.19 -4.90
N GLU A 256 10.39 -6.97 -5.30
CA GLU A 256 9.85 -7.32 -6.62
C GLU A 256 9.70 -6.10 -7.55
N ARG A 257 10.20 -4.95 -7.15
CA ARG A 257 9.97 -3.68 -7.83
C ARG A 257 11.19 -3.16 -8.57
N GLN A 258 12.37 -3.52 -8.13
CA GLN A 258 13.64 -3.00 -8.67
C GLN A 258 14.74 -4.06 -8.65
N VAL A 259 15.68 -3.93 -9.58
CA VAL A 259 16.88 -4.76 -9.66
C VAL A 259 18.15 -3.98 -9.38
N ASP A 260 18.07 -2.64 -9.45
CA ASP A 260 19.18 -1.71 -9.26
C ASP A 260 18.93 -0.72 -8.14
N ALA A 261 20.02 -0.10 -7.73
CA ALA A 261 20.09 0.91 -6.69
C ALA A 261 19.16 2.10 -6.95
N GLY A 262 18.48 2.51 -5.93
CA GLY A 262 17.59 3.65 -5.88
C GLY A 262 16.60 3.54 -4.73
N GLY A 263 16.12 4.66 -4.23
CA GLY A 263 15.14 4.69 -3.16
C GLY A 263 15.71 4.38 -1.78
N ASN A 264 14.82 3.94 -0.90
CA ASN A 264 15.16 3.71 0.51
C ASN A 264 16.06 2.50 0.72
N LEU A 265 15.84 1.41 -0.03
CA LEU A 265 16.63 0.18 0.10
C LEU A 265 18.10 0.44 -0.15
N ASP A 266 18.42 1.17 -1.21
CA ASP A 266 19.80 1.37 -1.62
C ASP A 266 20.59 2.20 -0.60
N ARG A 267 20.01 3.27 -0.09
CA ARG A 267 20.64 4.11 0.92
C ARG A 267 21.02 3.33 2.17
N VAL A 268 20.08 2.55 2.69
CA VAL A 268 20.29 1.73 3.89
C VAL A 268 21.28 0.59 3.61
N ARG A 269 21.15 -0.07 2.47
CA ARG A 269 22.05 -1.14 2.06
C ARG A 269 23.50 -0.66 1.93
N SER A 270 23.69 0.47 1.27
CA SER A 270 25.03 1.03 1.03
C SER A 270 25.73 1.37 2.34
N LEU A 271 25.03 1.98 3.30
CA LEU A 271 25.60 2.30 4.60
C LEU A 271 25.92 1.02 5.41
N LEU A 272 25.02 0.02 5.41
CA LEU A 272 25.30 -1.27 6.07
C LEU A 272 26.49 -1.99 5.43
N GLN A 273 26.64 -1.90 4.11
CA GLN A 273 27.75 -2.50 3.37
C GLN A 273 29.08 -1.80 3.70
N GLU A 274 29.07 -0.47 3.76
CA GLU A 274 30.24 0.34 4.13
C GLU A 274 30.71 -0.01 5.56
N GLU A 275 29.78 -0.14 6.49
CA GLU A 275 30.12 -0.47 7.87
C GLU A 275 30.55 -1.94 8.09
N GLY A 276 30.12 -2.85 7.24
CA GLY A 276 30.54 -4.26 7.24
C GLY A 276 30.27 -5.05 8.51
N LYS A 277 29.34 -4.58 9.37
CA LYS A 277 29.08 -5.18 10.69
C LYS A 277 28.15 -6.41 10.66
N THR A 278 27.49 -6.67 9.53
CA THR A 278 26.54 -7.77 9.40
C THR A 278 26.57 -8.37 8.00
N GLU A 279 26.18 -9.64 7.88
CA GLU A 279 26.03 -10.29 6.58
C GLU A 279 24.83 -9.70 5.82
N LEU A 280 25.06 -9.25 4.58
CA LEU A 280 24.01 -8.75 3.70
C LEU A 280 23.71 -9.75 2.61
N LYS A 281 22.44 -10.01 2.39
CA LYS A 281 21.90 -10.86 1.33
C LYS A 281 20.88 -10.06 0.52
N GLU A 282 20.77 -10.37 -0.77
CA GLU A 282 19.88 -9.65 -1.67
C GLU A 282 19.08 -10.60 -2.57
N PHE A 283 17.81 -10.27 -2.74
CA PHE A 283 16.98 -10.82 -3.80
C PHE A 283 16.09 -9.70 -4.37
N LEU A 284 16.64 -9.00 -5.36
CA LEU A 284 16.01 -7.87 -6.02
C LEU A 284 15.58 -8.29 -7.43
N THR A 285 14.34 -8.00 -7.81
CA THR A 285 13.79 -8.37 -9.11
C THR A 285 12.63 -7.48 -9.50
N THR A 286 12.36 -7.36 -10.82
CA THR A 286 11.13 -6.76 -11.35
C THR A 286 10.11 -7.82 -11.79
N LYS A 287 10.41 -9.10 -11.55
CA LYS A 287 9.55 -10.21 -11.91
C LYS A 287 8.53 -10.47 -10.80
N THR A 288 7.27 -10.46 -11.14
CA THR A 288 6.20 -10.95 -10.26
C THR A 288 6.30 -12.47 -10.07
N VAL A 289 5.74 -13.01 -9.00
CA VAL A 289 5.85 -14.43 -8.60
C VAL A 289 5.51 -15.43 -9.73
N ASP A 290 4.54 -15.08 -10.59
CA ASP A 290 4.15 -15.89 -11.76
C ASP A 290 5.20 -15.93 -12.86
N LYS A 291 6.14 -14.99 -12.89
CA LYS A 291 7.24 -14.91 -13.85
C LYS A 291 8.55 -15.50 -13.31
N LEU A 292 8.72 -15.61 -11.98
CA LEU A 292 9.90 -16.21 -11.37
C LEU A 292 10.00 -17.70 -11.73
N THR A 293 11.21 -18.19 -11.94
CA THR A 293 11.49 -19.63 -12.09
C THR A 293 11.40 -20.36 -10.75
N LEU A 294 11.26 -21.67 -10.77
CA LEU A 294 11.27 -22.48 -9.53
C LEU A 294 12.61 -22.38 -8.79
N GLY A 295 13.72 -22.20 -9.51
CA GLY A 295 15.05 -21.98 -8.94
C GLY A 295 15.13 -20.65 -8.19
N GLU A 296 14.67 -19.56 -8.81
CA GLU A 296 14.61 -18.23 -8.19
C GLU A 296 13.70 -18.24 -6.93
N LEU A 297 12.52 -18.87 -7.01
CA LEU A 297 11.62 -19.02 -5.87
C LEU A 297 12.25 -19.83 -4.72
N LYS A 298 12.98 -20.91 -5.06
CA LYS A 298 13.72 -21.70 -4.06
C LYS A 298 14.81 -20.85 -3.42
N LYS A 299 15.62 -20.14 -4.21
CA LYS A 299 16.68 -19.25 -3.72
C LYS A 299 16.09 -18.20 -2.76
N SER A 300 15.06 -17.47 -3.19
CA SER A 300 14.39 -16.44 -2.38
C SER A 300 13.83 -17.02 -1.08
N ALA A 301 13.21 -18.20 -1.11
CA ALA A 301 12.68 -18.87 0.08
C ALA A 301 13.79 -19.25 1.09
N TYR A 302 14.94 -19.72 0.62
CA TYR A 302 16.08 -20.05 1.47
C TYR A 302 16.71 -18.81 2.09
N LEU A 303 16.87 -17.74 1.30
CA LEU A 303 17.37 -16.45 1.81
C LEU A 303 16.44 -15.89 2.90
N ALA A 304 15.12 -15.90 2.64
CA ALA A 304 14.14 -15.43 3.62
C ALA A 304 14.10 -16.27 4.91
N ALA A 305 14.32 -17.60 4.83
CA ALA A 305 14.37 -18.47 5.99
C ALA A 305 15.65 -18.29 6.82
N GLY A 306 16.75 -17.85 6.19
CA GLY A 306 18.04 -17.65 6.82
C GLY A 306 18.30 -16.23 7.32
N ALA A 307 17.41 -15.28 7.05
CA ALA A 307 17.59 -13.89 7.46
C ALA A 307 17.02 -13.63 8.86
N LYS A 308 17.76 -12.90 9.70
CA LYS A 308 17.28 -12.39 10.97
C LYS A 308 16.41 -11.14 10.77
N VAL A 309 16.79 -10.27 9.85
CA VAL A 309 16.01 -9.09 9.44
C VAL A 309 15.76 -9.15 7.93
N ILE A 310 14.50 -8.99 7.52
CA ILE A 310 14.11 -8.81 6.11
C ILE A 310 13.69 -7.36 5.92
N VAL A 311 14.33 -6.65 4.99
CA VAL A 311 14.05 -5.25 4.68
C VAL A 311 13.30 -5.16 3.36
N LEU A 312 12.18 -4.44 3.37
CA LEU A 312 11.27 -4.26 2.24
C LEU A 312 11.04 -2.78 1.95
N GLU A 313 10.83 -2.42 0.69
CA GLU A 313 10.40 -1.07 0.28
C GLU A 313 8.98 -1.08 -0.31
N ASP A 314 8.48 -2.25 -0.66
CA ASP A 314 7.11 -2.47 -1.12
C ASP A 314 6.60 -3.82 -0.58
N PHE A 315 5.33 -4.13 -0.79
CA PHE A 315 4.84 -5.45 -0.40
C PHE A 315 5.35 -6.56 -1.33
N VAL A 316 5.66 -7.70 -0.73
CA VAL A 316 6.11 -8.90 -1.44
C VAL A 316 5.06 -10.00 -1.23
N PRO A 317 4.17 -10.26 -2.22
CA PRO A 317 2.99 -11.12 -2.05
C PRO A 317 3.29 -12.54 -1.57
N GLN A 318 4.41 -13.14 -2.01
CA GLN A 318 4.79 -14.47 -1.58
C GLN A 318 5.22 -14.51 -0.11
N LEU A 319 5.81 -13.44 0.41
CA LEU A 319 6.16 -13.33 1.83
C LEU A 319 4.89 -13.32 2.69
N GLY A 320 3.85 -12.61 2.24
CA GLY A 320 2.54 -12.58 2.87
C GLY A 320 1.83 -13.95 2.95
N ALA A 321 2.25 -14.94 2.15
CA ALA A 321 1.74 -16.30 2.21
C ALA A 321 2.45 -17.16 3.27
N LEU A 322 3.51 -16.66 3.91
CA LEU A 322 4.29 -17.39 4.90
C LEU A 322 3.76 -17.21 6.32
N ASN A 323 4.00 -18.21 7.13
CA ASN A 323 4.15 -18.01 8.56
C ASN A 323 5.64 -17.80 8.83
N VAL A 324 6.06 -16.55 8.81
CA VAL A 324 7.45 -16.18 9.07
C VAL A 324 7.86 -16.68 10.45
N ARG A 325 9.08 -17.20 10.58
CA ARG A 325 9.58 -17.71 11.86
C ARG A 325 9.70 -16.55 12.86
N GLN A 326 9.56 -16.86 14.14
CA GLN A 326 9.51 -15.83 15.20
C GLN A 326 10.81 -15.07 15.39
N GLU A 327 11.93 -15.69 15.03
CA GLU A 327 13.26 -15.13 15.13
C GLU A 327 13.60 -14.18 13.97
N THR A 328 12.76 -14.13 12.94
CA THR A 328 12.92 -13.23 11.79
C THR A 328 11.99 -12.03 11.95
N GLU A 329 12.55 -10.84 11.87
CA GLU A 329 11.82 -9.58 11.83
C GLU A 329 11.72 -9.04 10.41
N VAL A 330 10.64 -8.31 10.13
CA VAL A 330 10.39 -7.74 8.80
C VAL A 330 10.18 -6.24 8.94
N LEU A 331 11.13 -5.47 8.41
CA LEU A 331 11.12 -4.02 8.37
C LEU A 331 10.57 -3.53 7.03
N GLN A 332 9.51 -2.74 7.06
CA GLN A 332 8.94 -2.08 5.89
C GLN A 332 9.39 -0.62 5.83
N LEU A 333 10.18 -0.26 4.82
CA LEU A 333 10.60 1.12 4.59
C LEU A 333 9.53 1.94 3.86
N TRP A 334 8.68 1.28 3.10
CA TRP A 334 7.70 1.85 2.18
C TRP A 334 8.35 2.75 1.13
N HIS A 335 7.54 3.32 0.25
CA HIS A 335 7.99 4.14 -0.87
C HIS A 335 7.33 5.53 -0.93
N ALA A 336 6.50 5.87 0.07
CA ALA A 336 5.93 7.21 0.22
C ALA A 336 6.65 7.96 1.35
N CYS A 337 6.75 9.29 1.21
CA CYS A 337 7.36 10.12 2.22
C CYS A 337 6.38 10.45 3.35
N GLY A 338 5.18 10.90 3.01
CA GLY A 338 4.10 11.20 3.94
C GLY A 338 2.92 10.24 3.79
N ALA A 339 1.74 10.67 4.21
CA ALA A 339 0.46 10.01 3.99
C ALA A 339 -0.45 10.90 3.14
N PHE A 340 -0.73 10.51 1.93
CA PHE A 340 -1.57 11.28 1.00
C PHE A 340 -2.77 10.46 0.54
N LYS A 341 -2.56 9.47 -0.33
CA LYS A 341 -3.58 8.54 -0.78
C LYS A 341 -3.78 7.44 0.25
N LEU A 342 -5.00 6.93 0.36
CA LEU A 342 -5.22 5.72 1.12
C LEU A 342 -4.40 4.57 0.54
N PHE A 343 -3.84 3.74 1.39
CA PHE A 343 -3.09 2.55 0.98
C PHE A 343 -3.28 1.41 1.97
N GLY A 344 -2.92 0.21 1.56
CA GLY A 344 -3.00 -0.97 2.42
C GLY A 344 -4.42 -1.25 2.90
N LEU A 345 -4.58 -1.46 4.20
CA LEU A 345 -5.89 -1.74 4.81
C LEU A 345 -6.81 -0.52 4.88
N SER A 346 -6.27 0.70 4.73
CA SER A 346 -7.08 1.92 4.70
C SER A 346 -7.95 2.04 3.45
N GLU A 347 -7.64 1.31 2.37
CA GLU A 347 -8.45 1.23 1.14
C GLU A 347 -9.73 0.39 1.34
N LEU A 348 -10.53 0.74 2.34
CA LEU A 348 -11.74 0.01 2.70
C LEU A 348 -12.79 0.06 1.58
N GLY A 349 -13.12 -1.11 1.04
CA GLY A 349 -14.13 -1.24 -0.01
C GLY A 349 -13.62 -1.04 -1.44
N LEU A 350 -12.40 -0.54 -1.65
CA LEU A 350 -11.79 -0.36 -2.96
C LEU A 350 -11.00 -1.60 -3.40
N THR A 351 -10.50 -2.39 -2.45
CA THR A 351 -9.65 -3.55 -2.71
C THR A 351 -10.09 -4.80 -1.95
N ASP A 352 -9.55 -5.97 -2.33
CA ASP A 352 -9.76 -7.23 -1.62
C ASP A 352 -9.06 -7.19 -0.25
N LEU A 353 -9.85 -7.05 0.82
CA LEU A 353 -9.36 -7.01 2.20
C LEU A 353 -8.48 -8.21 2.55
N ALA A 354 -8.88 -9.42 2.13
CA ALA A 354 -8.11 -10.63 2.42
C ALA A 354 -6.74 -10.62 1.74
N GLN A 355 -6.65 -10.04 0.55
CA GLN A 355 -5.37 -9.87 -0.15
C GLN A 355 -4.50 -8.83 0.54
N ASN A 356 -5.06 -7.69 0.91
CA ASN A 356 -4.32 -6.62 1.61
C ASN A 356 -3.85 -7.08 2.99
N THR A 357 -4.70 -7.74 3.76
CA THR A 357 -4.28 -8.34 5.04
C THR A 357 -3.10 -9.30 4.85
N ARG A 358 -3.12 -10.14 3.82
CA ARG A 358 -1.99 -11.04 3.53
C ARG A 358 -0.72 -10.31 3.15
N ASN A 359 -0.81 -9.26 2.34
CA ASN A 359 0.35 -8.51 1.89
C ASN A 359 1.11 -7.84 3.04
N HIS A 360 0.39 -7.32 4.04
CA HIS A 360 0.96 -6.50 5.11
C HIS A 360 1.17 -7.23 6.45
N ARG A 361 0.58 -8.41 6.64
CA ARG A 361 0.58 -9.13 7.93
C ARG A 361 1.94 -9.61 8.46
N THR A 362 2.97 -9.57 7.65
CA THR A 362 4.30 -10.08 8.02
C THR A 362 5.22 -9.03 8.61
N TYR A 363 4.83 -7.76 8.53
CA TYR A 363 5.66 -6.67 9.02
C TYR A 363 5.73 -6.65 10.54
N THR A 364 6.93 -6.53 11.09
CA THR A 364 7.15 -6.34 12.53
C THR A 364 7.46 -4.89 12.86
N ARG A 365 8.00 -4.14 11.89
CA ARG A 365 8.29 -2.72 11.96
C ARG A 365 7.96 -2.03 10.64
N ALA A 366 7.64 -0.75 10.72
CA ALA A 366 7.63 0.16 9.58
C ALA A 366 8.22 1.51 9.98
N ILE A 367 8.73 2.27 9.01
CA ILE A 367 9.29 3.60 9.25
C ILE A 367 8.38 4.70 8.71
N VAL A 368 8.50 5.90 9.29
CA VAL A 368 7.75 7.10 8.88
C VAL A 368 8.63 8.36 8.96
N SER A 369 8.22 9.40 8.23
CA SER A 369 8.87 10.71 8.17
C SER A 369 8.79 11.51 9.48
N GLY A 370 7.82 11.21 10.34
CA GLY A 370 7.63 11.89 11.62
C GLY A 370 6.48 11.26 12.41
N SER A 371 6.33 11.68 13.67
CA SER A 371 5.34 11.11 14.61
C SER A 371 3.90 11.24 14.12
N ALA A 372 3.57 12.35 13.45
CA ALA A 372 2.24 12.59 12.92
C ALA A 372 1.83 11.59 11.85
N MET A 373 2.79 10.93 11.17
CA MET A 373 2.50 9.91 10.15
C MET A 373 2.26 8.51 10.73
N ALA A 374 2.67 8.25 11.96
CA ALA A 374 2.57 6.93 12.57
C ALA A 374 1.13 6.37 12.62
N PRO A 375 0.08 7.14 12.93
CA PRO A 375 -1.30 6.64 12.93
C PRO A 375 -1.76 6.14 11.56
N PHE A 376 -1.40 6.83 10.48
CA PHE A 376 -1.78 6.47 9.11
C PHE A 376 -1.14 5.14 8.69
N TYR A 377 0.13 4.95 9.00
CA TYR A 377 0.86 3.72 8.71
C TYR A 377 0.42 2.56 9.62
N SER A 378 0.10 2.84 10.88
CA SER A 378 -0.52 1.88 11.78
C SER A 378 -1.85 1.35 11.22
N GLU A 379 -2.70 2.24 10.72
CA GLU A 379 -3.96 1.89 10.04
C GLU A 379 -3.70 1.09 8.77
N ALA A 380 -2.86 1.60 7.88
CA ALA A 380 -2.62 1.00 6.56
C ALA A 380 -1.99 -0.40 6.63
N PHE A 381 -1.09 -0.64 7.58
CA PHE A 381 -0.42 -1.93 7.73
C PHE A 381 -1.06 -2.85 8.77
N GLY A 382 -2.05 -2.36 9.52
CA GLY A 382 -2.69 -3.12 10.59
C GLY A 382 -1.70 -3.49 11.69
N MET A 383 -0.88 -2.52 12.16
CA MET A 383 0.19 -2.70 13.14
C MET A 383 -0.06 -1.86 14.39
N HIS A 384 0.50 -2.28 15.54
CA HIS A 384 0.56 -1.43 16.71
C HIS A 384 1.40 -0.17 16.42
N ILE A 385 0.95 1.00 16.90
CA ILE A 385 1.62 2.26 16.62
C ILE A 385 3.08 2.28 17.10
N ASN A 386 3.39 1.61 18.23
CA ASN A 386 4.75 1.50 18.73
C ASN A 386 5.69 0.71 17.80
N ASN A 387 5.16 -0.03 16.83
CA ASN A 387 5.95 -0.72 15.81
C ASN A 387 6.23 0.16 14.58
N ILE A 388 5.64 1.36 14.55
CA ILE A 388 5.94 2.38 13.55
C ILE A 388 7.08 3.26 14.09
N ARG A 389 8.25 3.16 13.48
CA ARG A 389 9.45 3.85 13.93
C ARG A 389 9.66 5.17 13.19
N GLN A 390 9.95 6.19 13.95
CA GLN A 390 10.18 7.53 13.44
C GLN A 390 11.67 7.69 13.08
N THR A 391 12.10 7.09 12.00
CA THR A 391 13.50 7.22 11.53
C THR A 391 13.68 8.34 10.51
N GLY A 392 12.60 8.86 9.96
CA GLY A 392 12.61 9.59 8.70
C GLY A 392 12.60 8.61 7.51
N ILE A 393 12.80 9.14 6.32
CA ILE A 393 12.74 8.40 5.05
C ILE A 393 14.11 8.44 4.37
N PRO A 394 14.87 7.35 4.30
CA PRO A 394 16.27 7.33 3.86
C PRO A 394 16.54 8.02 2.52
N ARG A 395 15.68 7.82 1.51
CA ARG A 395 15.86 8.41 0.18
C ARG A 395 15.78 9.93 0.15
N THR A 396 15.21 10.56 1.20
CA THR A 396 15.12 12.01 1.27
C THR A 396 16.38 12.67 1.80
N ASP A 397 17.35 11.92 2.33
CA ASP A 397 18.60 12.46 2.86
C ASP A 397 19.41 13.19 1.77
N VAL A 398 19.20 12.86 0.49
CA VAL A 398 19.83 13.57 -0.65
C VAL A 398 19.51 15.06 -0.69
N PHE A 399 18.36 15.47 -0.17
CA PHE A 399 17.95 16.88 -0.17
C PHE A 399 18.73 17.73 0.85
N PHE A 400 19.43 17.08 1.77
CA PHE A 400 20.29 17.71 2.79
C PHE A 400 21.77 17.53 2.49
N ASP A 401 22.13 16.90 1.37
CA ASP A 401 23.50 16.67 0.92
C ASP A 401 23.87 17.68 -0.17
N GLU A 402 24.60 18.72 0.24
CA GLU A 402 25.01 19.80 -0.66
C GLU A 402 26.00 19.36 -1.75
N GLU A 403 26.80 18.32 -1.49
CA GLU A 403 27.75 17.78 -2.48
C GLU A 403 26.98 16.99 -3.54
N TYR A 404 26.10 16.10 -3.12
CA TYR A 404 25.20 15.38 -4.00
C TYR A 404 24.37 16.33 -4.89
N ARG A 405 23.83 17.40 -4.28
CA ARG A 405 23.08 18.44 -5.02
C ARG A 405 23.94 19.07 -6.11
N LYS A 406 25.16 19.52 -5.78
CA LYS A 406 26.07 20.15 -6.74
C LYS A 406 26.45 19.21 -7.88
N GLU A 407 26.80 17.98 -7.57
CA GLU A 407 27.14 16.95 -8.57
C GLU A 407 25.95 16.63 -9.47
N THR A 408 24.76 16.44 -8.89
CA THR A 408 23.52 16.15 -9.63
C THR A 408 23.15 17.28 -10.57
N VAL A 409 23.17 18.53 -10.09
CA VAL A 409 22.87 19.71 -10.91
C VAL A 409 23.90 19.85 -12.05
N ALA A 410 25.21 19.66 -11.76
CA ALA A 410 26.25 19.71 -12.77
C ALA A 410 26.05 18.65 -13.85
N ALA A 411 25.75 17.39 -13.44
CA ALA A 411 25.50 16.28 -14.36
C ALA A 411 24.25 16.50 -15.23
N LEU A 412 23.19 17.09 -14.67
CA LEU A 412 21.99 17.45 -15.43
C LEU A 412 22.30 18.53 -16.48
N TYR A 413 23.03 19.59 -16.12
CA TYR A 413 23.39 20.64 -17.06
C TYR A 413 24.47 20.23 -18.08
N GLU A 414 25.31 19.24 -17.78
CA GLU A 414 26.20 18.61 -18.75
C GLU A 414 25.40 17.80 -19.80
N ARG A 415 24.40 17.04 -19.35
CA ARG A 415 23.54 16.22 -20.22
C ARG A 415 22.55 17.06 -21.02
N TYR A 416 22.08 18.15 -20.43
CA TYR A 416 21.09 19.07 -21.00
C TYR A 416 21.56 20.52 -20.91
N PRO A 417 22.60 20.93 -21.66
CA PRO A 417 23.19 22.27 -21.53
C PRO A 417 22.23 23.41 -21.88
N GLN A 418 21.17 23.11 -22.66
CA GLN A 418 20.13 24.07 -23.02
C GLN A 418 19.18 24.43 -21.86
N TRP A 419 19.26 23.75 -20.72
CA TRP A 419 18.46 24.09 -19.53
C TRP A 419 19.15 25.13 -18.65
N LYS A 420 20.44 25.31 -18.86
CA LYS A 420 21.22 26.28 -18.07
C LYS A 420 20.68 27.69 -18.25
N ASP A 421 20.55 28.42 -17.16
CA ASP A 421 20.03 29.80 -17.11
C ASP A 421 18.57 29.94 -17.63
N LYS A 422 17.80 28.85 -17.66
CA LYS A 422 16.39 28.84 -17.98
C LYS A 422 15.52 28.63 -16.73
N LYS A 423 14.26 29.05 -16.82
CA LYS A 423 13.24 28.72 -15.83
C LYS A 423 12.72 27.32 -16.10
N ILE A 424 12.75 26.46 -15.11
CA ILE A 424 12.38 25.06 -15.24
C ILE A 424 11.00 24.82 -14.61
N VAL A 425 10.04 24.45 -15.45
CA VAL A 425 8.74 23.94 -15.00
C VAL A 425 8.73 22.42 -15.10
N LEU A 426 8.50 21.74 -13.99
CA LEU A 426 8.32 20.30 -13.96
C LEU A 426 6.83 19.95 -13.90
N PHE A 427 6.32 19.35 -14.97
CA PHE A 427 4.97 18.81 -15.02
C PHE A 427 5.00 17.32 -14.67
N ALA A 428 4.55 16.97 -13.47
CA ALA A 428 4.60 15.61 -12.92
C ALA A 428 3.23 15.13 -12.42
N PRO A 429 2.28 14.84 -13.31
CA PRO A 429 0.94 14.45 -12.95
C PRO A 429 0.84 12.98 -12.52
N THR A 430 -0.23 12.66 -11.79
CA THR A 430 -0.62 11.29 -11.47
C THR A 430 -1.38 10.66 -12.64
N PHE A 431 -1.13 9.40 -12.93
CA PHE A 431 -1.89 8.65 -13.93
C PHE A 431 -3.32 8.34 -13.46
N ARG A 432 -4.21 8.16 -14.42
CA ARG A 432 -5.58 7.65 -14.25
C ARG A 432 -5.63 6.17 -14.66
N GLY A 433 -6.71 5.48 -14.28
CA GLY A 433 -6.86 4.04 -14.51
C GLY A 433 -6.19 3.18 -13.46
N SER A 434 -6.23 1.85 -13.63
CA SER A 434 -5.75 0.86 -12.64
C SER A 434 -4.56 0.06 -13.17
N GLY A 435 -3.36 0.31 -12.60
CA GLY A 435 -2.11 -0.38 -12.94
C GLY A 435 -1.61 -0.11 -14.37
N ASN A 436 -0.51 -0.75 -14.74
CA ASN A 436 0.24 -0.47 -15.97
C ASN A 436 -0.49 -0.75 -17.30
N LYS A 437 -1.60 -1.48 -17.28
CA LYS A 437 -2.34 -1.84 -18.51
C LYS A 437 -3.35 -0.78 -18.94
N THR A 438 -3.81 0.03 -18.00
CA THR A 438 -4.85 1.03 -18.22
C THR A 438 -4.42 2.43 -17.78
N ALA A 439 -3.15 2.57 -17.38
CA ALA A 439 -2.59 3.85 -16.98
C ALA A 439 -2.55 4.83 -18.17
N PHE A 440 -3.10 6.00 -17.99
CA PHE A 440 -3.06 7.11 -18.93
C PHE A 440 -3.11 8.44 -18.19
N TYR A 441 -2.75 9.51 -18.88
CA TYR A 441 -3.06 10.88 -18.47
C TYR A 441 -3.81 11.55 -19.62
N PRO A 442 -4.93 12.26 -19.37
CA PRO A 442 -5.68 12.93 -20.42
C PRO A 442 -4.96 14.21 -20.87
N MET A 443 -3.98 14.06 -21.78
CA MET A 443 -3.13 15.17 -22.25
C MET A 443 -3.94 16.29 -22.96
N GLU A 444 -5.17 16.02 -23.38
CA GLU A 444 -6.12 17.02 -23.87
C GLU A 444 -6.49 18.06 -22.80
N GLN A 445 -6.35 17.73 -21.52
CA GLN A 445 -6.52 18.67 -20.40
C GLN A 445 -5.28 19.53 -20.16
N PHE A 446 -4.11 19.12 -20.69
CA PHE A 446 -2.87 19.89 -20.63
C PHE A 446 -2.28 20.01 -22.05
N PRO A 447 -2.93 20.76 -22.96
CA PRO A 447 -2.45 20.96 -24.33
C PRO A 447 -1.13 21.71 -24.32
N ILE A 448 -0.05 21.00 -24.61
CA ILE A 448 1.33 21.46 -24.50
C ILE A 448 1.58 22.70 -25.37
N ASP A 449 1.00 22.73 -26.56
CA ASP A 449 1.12 23.86 -27.50
C ASP A 449 0.56 25.15 -26.90
N LEU A 450 -0.61 25.13 -26.29
CA LEU A 450 -1.20 26.29 -25.62
C LEU A 450 -0.37 26.74 -24.42
N VAL A 451 0.12 25.79 -23.62
CA VAL A 451 0.97 26.06 -22.45
C VAL A 451 2.31 26.69 -22.90
N MET A 452 3.03 26.05 -23.83
CA MET A 452 4.35 26.49 -24.27
C MET A 452 4.34 27.83 -25.00
N ASN A 453 3.30 28.08 -25.82
CA ASN A 453 3.13 29.38 -26.50
C ASN A 453 2.80 30.51 -25.52
N ALA A 454 2.22 30.19 -24.37
CA ALA A 454 1.85 31.15 -23.36
C ALA A 454 2.99 31.47 -22.37
N LEU A 455 3.88 30.52 -22.11
CA LEU A 455 5.00 30.69 -21.15
C LEU A 455 6.10 31.61 -21.71
N PRO A 456 6.88 32.27 -20.84
CA PRO A 456 8.04 33.05 -21.25
C PRO A 456 9.03 32.25 -22.11
N PRO A 457 9.71 32.87 -23.08
CA PRO A 457 10.61 32.15 -24.00
C PRO A 457 11.88 31.59 -23.34
N ASP A 458 12.20 32.02 -22.13
CA ASP A 458 13.27 31.47 -21.28
C ASP A 458 12.81 30.32 -20.39
N THR A 459 11.58 29.82 -20.59
CA THR A 459 11.02 28.71 -19.81
C THR A 459 11.18 27.38 -20.53
N VAL A 460 11.64 26.36 -19.82
CA VAL A 460 11.70 24.96 -20.24
C VAL A 460 10.62 24.16 -19.51
N LEU A 461 9.86 23.35 -20.23
CA LEU A 461 8.88 22.42 -19.69
C LEU A 461 9.44 20.98 -19.70
N LEU A 462 9.61 20.43 -18.50
CA LEU A 462 9.96 19.03 -18.30
C LEU A 462 8.68 18.23 -18.02
N VAL A 463 8.34 17.30 -18.89
CA VAL A 463 7.19 16.42 -18.70
C VAL A 463 7.67 15.11 -18.10
N LYS A 464 7.22 14.79 -16.88
CA LYS A 464 7.62 13.62 -16.12
C LYS A 464 6.39 12.83 -15.68
N GLN A 465 5.81 12.09 -16.60
CA GLN A 465 4.67 11.22 -16.28
C GLN A 465 5.13 9.95 -15.54
N HIS A 466 4.18 9.26 -14.94
CA HIS A 466 4.45 7.97 -14.31
C HIS A 466 4.94 6.96 -15.37
N PRO A 467 5.91 6.08 -15.06
CA PRO A 467 6.46 5.11 -16.05
C PRO A 467 5.44 4.16 -16.69
N PHE A 468 4.24 4.05 -16.13
CA PHE A 468 3.15 3.27 -16.71
C PHE A 468 2.43 4.00 -17.86
N VAL A 469 2.59 5.32 -17.96
CA VAL A 469 1.97 6.12 -19.02
C VAL A 469 2.89 6.17 -20.22
N HIS A 470 2.34 5.88 -21.39
CA HIS A 470 3.04 5.94 -22.66
C HIS A 470 2.42 7.07 -23.49
N SER A 471 2.93 8.28 -23.32
CA SER A 471 2.57 9.43 -24.16
C SER A 471 3.61 9.59 -25.26
N ASP A 472 3.15 9.91 -26.45
CA ASP A 472 4.04 10.26 -27.56
C ASP A 472 4.01 11.78 -27.78
N LEU A 473 5.09 12.44 -27.39
CA LEU A 473 5.29 13.88 -27.59
C LEU A 473 6.03 14.19 -28.90
N SER A 474 6.26 13.20 -29.76
CA SER A 474 6.98 13.40 -31.04
C SER A 474 6.29 14.37 -31.99
N MET A 475 4.99 14.57 -31.85
CA MET A 475 4.22 15.53 -32.63
C MET A 475 4.67 17.00 -32.43
N TYR A 476 5.36 17.29 -31.33
CA TYR A 476 5.86 18.64 -31.02
C TYR A 476 7.30 18.91 -31.50
N ARG A 477 7.96 17.96 -32.18
CA ARG A 477 9.38 18.09 -32.60
C ARG A 477 9.63 19.20 -33.62
N GLU A 478 8.63 19.59 -34.38
CA GLU A 478 8.71 20.63 -35.41
C GLU A 478 8.08 21.96 -34.96
N CYS A 479 7.70 22.08 -33.69
CA CYS A 479 7.17 23.32 -33.14
C CYS A 479 8.29 24.30 -32.76
N ASP A 480 7.97 25.59 -32.76
CA ASP A 480 8.92 26.66 -32.40
C ASP A 480 9.45 26.58 -30.96
N PHE A 481 8.83 25.77 -30.12
CA PHE A 481 9.23 25.52 -28.73
C PHE A 481 9.85 24.13 -28.51
N ALA A 482 10.16 23.39 -29.57
CA ALA A 482 10.67 22.02 -29.47
C ALA A 482 11.98 21.92 -28.66
N ASP A 483 12.80 22.94 -28.67
CA ASP A 483 14.04 23.07 -27.91
C ASP A 483 13.83 23.34 -26.40
N ARG A 484 12.58 23.64 -26.00
CA ARG A 484 12.18 23.93 -24.62
C ARG A 484 11.23 22.90 -24.02
N LEU A 485 10.90 21.82 -24.74
CA LEU A 485 10.01 20.75 -24.30
C LEU A 485 10.77 19.42 -24.20
N PHE A 486 10.76 18.80 -23.04
CA PHE A 486 11.46 17.53 -22.80
C PHE A 486 10.58 16.49 -22.13
N ASP A 487 10.43 15.33 -22.78
CA ASP A 487 9.82 14.16 -22.16
C ASP A 487 10.89 13.35 -21.40
N LEU A 488 10.76 13.35 -20.09
CA LEU A 488 11.62 12.66 -19.15
C LEU A 488 10.96 11.43 -18.51
N THR A 489 9.81 11.02 -19.04
CA THR A 489 9.11 9.81 -18.58
C THR A 489 10.02 8.59 -18.71
N GLY A 490 10.27 7.91 -17.59
CA GLY A 490 11.16 6.74 -17.56
C GLY A 490 12.67 7.02 -17.71
N LYS A 491 13.10 8.29 -17.73
CA LYS A 491 14.51 8.66 -17.92
C LYS A 491 15.18 9.13 -16.63
N GLU A 492 14.96 10.38 -16.24
CA GLU A 492 15.61 10.98 -15.07
C GLU A 492 14.86 10.64 -13.78
N ASN A 493 15.56 10.68 -12.64
CA ASN A 493 14.94 10.55 -11.32
C ASN A 493 14.20 11.88 -11.00
N ILE A 494 12.97 11.77 -10.49
CA ILE A 494 12.19 12.96 -10.14
C ILE A 494 12.88 13.79 -9.04
N ASN A 495 13.50 13.15 -8.05
CA ASN A 495 14.18 13.84 -6.96
C ASN A 495 15.37 14.67 -7.46
N ASP A 496 16.08 14.17 -8.47
CA ASP A 496 17.20 14.88 -9.08
C ASP A 496 16.70 16.10 -9.87
N LEU A 497 15.58 15.96 -10.58
CA LEU A 497 14.96 17.06 -11.31
C LEU A 497 14.46 18.17 -10.37
N LEU A 498 14.01 17.83 -9.17
CA LEU A 498 13.56 18.82 -8.20
C LEU A 498 14.67 19.84 -7.85
N PHE A 499 15.96 19.46 -7.87
CA PHE A 499 17.07 20.39 -7.59
C PHE A 499 17.21 21.54 -8.58
N ILE A 500 16.65 21.40 -9.79
CA ILE A 500 16.69 22.43 -10.84
C ILE A 500 15.31 23.02 -11.15
N THR A 501 14.26 22.59 -10.43
CA THR A 501 12.87 22.98 -10.70
C THR A 501 12.53 24.30 -10.04
N ASP A 502 12.06 25.29 -10.81
CA ASP A 502 11.53 26.57 -10.32
C ASP A 502 10.04 26.50 -9.99
N LEU A 503 9.30 25.61 -10.64
CA LEU A 503 7.85 25.41 -10.43
C LEU A 503 7.47 23.95 -10.70
N LEU A 504 6.84 23.32 -9.72
CA LEU A 504 6.20 22.01 -9.89
C LEU A 504 4.70 22.20 -10.21
N VAL A 505 4.29 21.70 -11.37
CA VAL A 505 2.87 21.54 -11.72
C VAL A 505 2.50 20.07 -11.57
N THR A 506 1.59 19.77 -10.68
CA THR A 506 1.19 18.39 -10.35
C THR A 506 -0.31 18.34 -10.05
N ASP A 507 -0.78 17.18 -9.60
CA ASP A 507 -2.16 16.98 -9.15
C ASP A 507 -2.18 16.18 -7.83
N TYR A 508 -2.39 14.88 -7.87
CA TYR A 508 -2.49 14.00 -6.69
C TYR A 508 -1.21 13.20 -6.43
N SER A 509 -0.05 13.73 -6.79
CA SER A 509 1.24 13.06 -6.66
C SER A 509 1.84 13.20 -5.26
N SER A 510 2.45 12.12 -4.74
CA SER A 510 3.18 12.17 -3.47
C SER A 510 4.54 12.90 -3.57
N SER A 511 5.01 13.28 -4.76
CA SER A 511 6.23 14.07 -4.95
C SER A 511 6.15 15.48 -4.34
N ILE A 512 4.96 15.90 -3.92
CA ILE A 512 4.75 17.16 -3.20
C ILE A 512 5.52 17.20 -1.87
N PHE A 513 5.73 16.05 -1.23
CA PHE A 513 6.48 15.99 0.01
C PHE A 513 7.96 16.29 -0.20
N GLU A 514 8.55 15.73 -1.25
CA GLU A 514 9.94 16.00 -1.62
C GLU A 514 10.12 17.43 -2.11
N ALA A 515 9.21 17.95 -2.92
CA ALA A 515 9.22 19.34 -3.36
C ALA A 515 9.08 20.31 -2.18
N ALA A 516 8.26 19.97 -1.18
CA ALA A 516 8.10 20.77 0.04
C ALA A 516 9.36 20.81 0.90
N LEU A 517 10.21 19.76 0.88
CA LEU A 517 11.48 19.75 1.64
C LEU A 517 12.45 20.84 1.19
N ILE A 518 12.47 21.16 -0.10
CA ILE A 518 13.37 22.15 -0.69
C ILE A 518 12.65 23.40 -1.18
N ASP A 519 11.44 23.61 -0.66
CA ASP A 519 10.64 24.83 -0.84
C ASP A 519 10.31 25.19 -2.29
N ILE A 520 10.06 24.18 -3.14
CA ILE A 520 9.64 24.41 -4.53
C ILE A 520 8.20 24.89 -4.56
N PRO A 521 7.91 26.00 -5.27
CA PRO A 521 6.55 26.44 -5.55
C PRO A 521 5.74 25.35 -6.27
N MET A 522 4.48 25.13 -5.84
CA MET A 522 3.62 24.10 -6.41
C MET A 522 2.29 24.68 -6.87
N ILE A 523 1.82 24.22 -8.04
CA ILE A 523 0.46 24.44 -8.53
C ILE A 523 -0.19 23.06 -8.72
N PHE A 524 -1.39 22.90 -8.15
CA PHE A 524 -2.17 21.67 -8.22
C PHE A 524 -3.24 21.78 -9.28
N TYR A 525 -3.02 21.15 -10.45
CA TYR A 525 -3.96 21.14 -11.54
C TYR A 525 -4.97 20.00 -11.36
N ALA A 526 -6.08 20.30 -10.68
CA ALA A 526 -7.04 19.31 -10.18
C ALA A 526 -8.39 19.39 -10.94
N PHE A 527 -8.37 19.37 -12.27
CA PHE A 527 -9.54 19.51 -13.16
C PHE A 527 -10.58 18.38 -12.99
N ASP A 528 -10.21 17.25 -12.37
CA ASP A 528 -11.04 16.06 -12.20
C ASP A 528 -11.11 15.59 -10.72
N LEU A 529 -10.98 16.50 -9.77
CA LEU A 529 -10.88 16.19 -8.35
C LEU A 529 -12.03 15.28 -7.86
N GLU A 530 -13.28 15.59 -8.19
CA GLU A 530 -14.42 14.79 -7.75
C GLU A 530 -14.39 13.35 -8.30
N GLU A 531 -13.99 13.19 -9.57
CA GLU A 531 -13.88 11.88 -10.20
C GLU A 531 -12.75 11.08 -9.60
N TYR A 532 -11.60 11.73 -9.38
CA TYR A 532 -10.43 11.11 -8.75
C TYR A 532 -10.73 10.61 -7.34
N LEU A 533 -11.41 11.40 -6.51
CA LEU A 533 -11.81 11.01 -5.15
C LEU A 533 -12.79 9.83 -5.11
N ARG A 534 -13.64 9.67 -6.15
CA ARG A 534 -14.52 8.47 -6.25
C ARG A 534 -13.75 7.18 -6.51
N GLU A 535 -12.62 7.27 -7.21
CA GLU A 535 -11.80 6.11 -7.56
C GLU A 535 -10.70 5.82 -6.52
N ARG A 536 -10.15 6.88 -5.92
CA ARG A 536 -9.00 6.82 -4.99
C ARG A 536 -9.17 7.86 -3.90
N ASP A 537 -9.51 7.40 -2.74
CA ASP A 537 -9.71 8.28 -1.58
C ASP A 537 -8.38 8.77 -0.98
N LEU A 538 -8.43 9.86 -0.24
CA LEU A 538 -7.30 10.52 0.39
C LEU A 538 -7.45 10.50 1.91
N TYR A 539 -6.33 10.64 2.64
CA TYR A 539 -6.36 10.75 4.10
C TYR A 539 -6.86 12.11 4.59
N PHE A 540 -6.71 13.14 3.78
CA PHE A 540 -7.05 14.52 4.11
C PHE A 540 -7.96 15.13 3.05
N ASP A 541 -8.70 16.16 3.43
CA ASP A 541 -9.39 17.01 2.45
C ASP A 541 -8.33 17.66 1.54
N PHE A 542 -8.51 17.48 0.23
CA PHE A 542 -7.50 17.93 -0.73
C PHE A 542 -7.28 19.44 -0.68
N ALA A 543 -8.36 20.21 -0.51
CA ALA A 543 -8.30 21.65 -0.50
C ALA A 543 -7.61 22.22 0.76
N GLU A 544 -7.70 21.50 1.89
CA GLU A 544 -7.08 21.91 3.15
C GLU A 544 -5.63 21.41 3.31
N PHE A 545 -5.27 20.40 2.53
CA PHE A 545 -4.03 19.64 2.72
C PHE A 545 -2.89 20.11 1.85
N VAL A 546 -3.12 20.42 0.56
CA VAL A 546 -2.01 20.64 -0.39
C VAL A 546 -1.28 21.95 -0.11
N PRO A 547 0.08 21.94 -0.15
CA PRO A 547 0.87 23.11 0.20
C PRO A 547 1.08 24.07 -0.99
N GLY A 548 0.06 24.31 -1.77
CA GLY A 548 0.12 25.18 -2.94
C GLY A 548 -1.26 25.53 -3.46
N GLU A 549 -1.32 26.24 -4.56
CA GLU A 549 -2.58 26.69 -5.15
C GLU A 549 -3.25 25.60 -5.99
N ILE A 550 -4.55 25.43 -5.78
CA ILE A 550 -5.38 24.51 -6.58
C ILE A 550 -6.01 25.28 -7.72
N VAL A 551 -5.88 24.75 -8.92
CA VAL A 551 -6.51 25.27 -10.14
C VAL A 551 -7.22 24.16 -10.89
N GLU A 552 -8.39 24.44 -11.43
CA GLU A 552 -9.26 23.45 -12.07
C GLU A 552 -9.35 23.63 -13.58
N ASP A 553 -8.97 24.80 -14.10
CA ASP A 553 -9.01 25.11 -15.53
C ASP A 553 -7.65 25.54 -16.08
N LEU A 554 -7.46 25.30 -17.38
CA LEU A 554 -6.19 25.54 -18.07
C LEU A 554 -5.80 27.03 -18.11
N GLN A 555 -6.78 27.92 -18.27
CA GLN A 555 -6.50 29.34 -18.43
C GLN A 555 -5.96 29.96 -17.13
N THR A 556 -6.60 29.58 -16.01
CA THR A 556 -6.13 29.92 -14.67
C THR A 556 -4.74 29.31 -14.42
N LEU A 557 -4.54 28.03 -14.78
CA LEU A 557 -3.23 27.36 -14.65
C LEU A 557 -2.13 28.18 -15.36
N ILE A 558 -2.32 28.50 -16.64
CA ILE A 558 -1.31 29.25 -17.41
C ILE A 558 -1.05 30.62 -16.80
N SER A 559 -2.08 31.32 -16.32
CA SER A 559 -1.92 32.61 -15.67
C SER A 559 -1.08 32.50 -14.41
N ARG A 560 -1.37 31.51 -13.56
CA ARG A 560 -0.64 31.31 -12.30
C ARG A 560 0.79 30.83 -12.51
N MET A 561 1.04 29.97 -13.50
CA MET A 561 2.40 29.58 -13.88
C MET A 561 3.26 30.80 -14.23
N LYS A 562 2.72 31.74 -15.03
CA LYS A 562 3.43 32.97 -15.37
C LYS A 562 3.73 33.82 -14.14
N GLU A 563 2.76 34.02 -13.26
CA GLU A 563 2.93 34.81 -12.04
C GLU A 563 4.02 34.23 -11.13
N VAL A 564 4.01 32.92 -10.91
CA VAL A 564 5.01 32.23 -10.09
C VAL A 564 6.41 32.36 -10.70
N LEU A 565 6.54 32.17 -12.02
CA LEU A 565 7.83 32.29 -12.72
C LEU A 565 8.41 33.72 -12.69
N ILE A 566 7.56 34.75 -12.66
CA ILE A 566 8.00 36.15 -12.58
C ILE A 566 8.31 36.57 -11.15
N SER A 567 7.55 36.09 -10.17
CA SER A 567 7.66 36.49 -8.76
C SER A 567 7.58 35.27 -7.81
N PRO A 568 8.64 34.45 -7.75
CA PRO A 568 8.62 33.21 -6.94
C PRO A 568 8.51 33.45 -5.42
N ALA A 569 8.78 34.66 -4.93
CA ALA A 569 8.86 34.98 -3.49
C ALA A 569 7.53 34.89 -2.70
N LYS A 570 6.39 34.60 -3.34
CA LYS A 570 5.07 34.53 -2.68
C LYS A 570 4.52 33.11 -2.46
N THR A 571 5.27 32.08 -2.83
CA THR A 571 4.74 30.71 -2.89
C THR A 571 5.52 29.72 -2.02
N SER A 572 6.14 30.19 -0.93
CA SER A 572 6.82 29.29 0.03
C SER A 572 5.81 28.31 0.67
N VAL A 573 6.21 27.05 0.77
CA VAL A 573 5.45 26.02 1.48
C VAL A 573 5.33 26.41 2.95
N ASP A 574 4.13 26.27 3.52
CA ASP A 574 3.90 26.56 4.93
C ASP A 574 4.75 25.65 5.83
N ASP A 575 5.40 26.25 6.82
CA ASP A 575 6.19 25.52 7.81
C ASP A 575 5.36 24.53 8.60
N SER A 576 4.07 24.79 8.79
CA SER A 576 3.15 23.87 9.46
C SER A 576 2.99 22.56 8.67
N PHE A 577 2.94 22.62 7.33
CA PHE A 577 2.92 21.46 6.47
C PHE A 577 4.20 20.64 6.63
N ARG A 578 5.36 21.28 6.55
CA ARG A 578 6.67 20.61 6.72
C ARG A 578 6.77 19.95 8.09
N GLN A 579 6.43 20.67 9.14
CA GLN A 579 6.48 20.15 10.50
C GLN A 579 5.55 18.94 10.71
N PHE A 580 4.36 18.98 10.15
CA PHE A 580 3.39 17.90 10.30
C PHE A 580 3.78 16.65 9.51
N PHE A 581 4.09 16.80 8.21
CA PHE A 581 4.34 15.66 7.34
C PHE A 581 5.80 15.19 7.31
N LEU A 582 6.74 16.09 7.55
CA LEU A 582 8.17 15.93 7.26
C LEU A 582 9.07 16.21 8.48
N GLY A 583 8.48 16.29 9.68
CA GLY A 583 9.15 16.87 10.85
C GLY A 583 10.44 16.20 11.32
N LEU A 584 10.77 14.98 10.84
CA LEU A 584 12.02 14.29 11.18
C LEU A 584 12.94 14.10 9.95
N LEU A 585 12.73 14.84 8.88
CA LEU A 585 13.58 14.80 7.69
C LEU A 585 14.68 15.88 7.81
N ASP A 586 15.87 15.44 8.16
CA ASP A 586 17.04 16.27 8.53
C ASP A 586 18.36 15.76 7.93
N GLY A 587 18.30 14.86 6.94
CA GLY A 587 19.46 14.24 6.31
C GLY A 587 20.08 13.06 7.08
N SER A 588 19.47 12.63 8.18
CA SER A 588 19.99 11.53 9.01
C SER A 588 19.09 10.30 9.05
N SER A 589 18.12 10.21 8.13
CA SER A 589 17.14 9.12 8.10
C SER A 589 17.78 7.78 7.79
N THR A 590 18.75 7.73 6.88
CA THR A 590 19.53 6.53 6.56
C THR A 590 20.25 6.01 7.79
N ARG A 591 20.91 6.89 8.54
CA ARG A 591 21.63 6.53 9.76
C ARG A 591 20.68 5.94 10.80
N ARG A 592 19.59 6.63 11.13
CA ARG A 592 18.60 6.14 12.11
C ARG A 592 17.96 4.82 11.69
N THR A 593 17.70 4.62 10.40
CA THR A 593 17.14 3.36 9.89
C THR A 593 18.16 2.22 9.97
N THR A 594 19.44 2.51 9.73
CA THR A 594 20.54 1.53 9.88
C THR A 594 20.73 1.14 11.35
N ASP A 595 20.68 2.10 12.27
CA ASP A 595 20.74 1.85 13.70
C ASP A 595 19.56 0.98 14.17
N LEU A 596 18.34 1.28 13.70
CA LEU A 596 17.16 0.44 13.95
C LEU A 596 17.39 -1.01 13.49
N ILE A 597 18.01 -1.23 12.33
CA ILE A 597 18.32 -2.59 11.84
C ILE A 597 19.31 -3.29 12.78
N TYR A 598 20.32 -2.59 13.29
CA TYR A 598 21.23 -3.17 14.29
C TYR A 598 20.51 -3.51 15.58
N ASP A 599 19.65 -2.62 16.09
CA ASP A 599 18.83 -2.88 17.27
C ASP A 599 17.90 -4.10 17.09
N MET A 600 17.35 -4.30 15.89
CA MET A 600 16.58 -5.50 15.54
C MET A 600 17.48 -6.75 15.48
N LEU A 601 18.70 -6.64 14.95
CA LEU A 601 19.66 -7.74 14.91
C LEU A 601 20.11 -8.14 16.32
N ASP A 602 20.34 -7.19 17.21
CA ASP A 602 20.78 -7.44 18.58
C ASP A 602 19.62 -7.79 19.51
N GLY A 603 18.36 -7.57 19.05
CA GLY A 603 17.16 -7.83 19.83
C GLY A 603 16.88 -6.79 20.91
N THR A 604 17.48 -5.62 20.83
CA THR A 604 17.24 -4.48 21.74
C THR A 604 15.94 -3.77 21.41
N ASP A 605 15.58 -3.68 20.12
CA ASP A 605 14.27 -3.22 19.67
C ASP A 605 13.31 -4.39 19.49
N GLN A 606 12.47 -4.65 20.48
CA GLN A 606 11.46 -5.72 20.41
C GLN A 606 10.10 -5.19 19.94
N PRO A 607 9.37 -5.93 19.09
CA PRO A 607 8.00 -5.55 18.70
C PRO A 607 7.09 -5.55 19.92
N THR A 608 6.24 -4.54 20.04
CA THR A 608 5.24 -4.46 21.12
C THR A 608 4.30 -5.68 21.08
N TYR A 609 3.92 -6.13 19.84
CA TYR A 609 3.15 -7.36 19.61
C TYR A 609 3.55 -7.97 18.26
N ILE A 610 3.41 -9.30 18.14
CA ILE A 610 3.68 -10.02 16.89
C ILE A 610 2.41 -10.03 16.06
N ASN A 611 2.48 -9.55 14.83
CA ASN A 611 1.38 -9.60 13.85
C ASN A 611 1.08 -11.02 13.34
#